data_f87cdbeb11b8f30d861829d93a503c3c
#
_entry.id   f87cdbeb11b8f30d861829d93a503c3c
#
_cell.length_a   1.000
_cell.length_b   1.000
_cell.length_c   1.000
_cell.angle_alpha   90.00
_cell.angle_beta   90.00
_cell.angle_gamma   90.00
#
_symmetry.space_group_name_H-M   'P 1'
#
loop_
_entity.id
_entity.type
_entity.pdbx_description
1 polymer ?
#
loop_
_entity_poly.entity_id
_entity_poly.type
_entity_poly.pdbx_seq_one_letter_code
_entity_poly.pdbx_strand_id
1 'polypeptide(L)'
;MYSRNTPAAVLARLQKRTTAHLINQIIETGKMIDSGFPDSDIYEIRGWLLDELARRNPEAYDAWLESAEWPEDTDLFAFFLGEDVPF
;
A
#
# COMPACT_ATOMS: atom_id res chain seq x y z
N MET A 1 9.62 -4.83 -10.46
CA MET A 1 9.62 -5.60 -9.29
C MET A 1 10.32 -4.93 -8.13
N TYR A 2 9.88 -5.26 -7.01
CA TYR A 2 10.40 -4.66 -5.86
C TYR A 2 11.45 -5.45 -5.27
N SER A 3 12.55 -4.89 -4.96
CA SER A 3 13.48 -5.59 -4.14
C SER A 3 13.85 -4.73 -2.98
N ARG A 4 12.84 -4.17 -2.37
CA ARG A 4 13.11 -3.39 -1.20
C ARG A 4 13.43 -4.28 -0.06
N ASN A 5 14.44 -3.93 0.66
CA ASN A 5 14.77 -4.62 1.88
C ASN A 5 14.08 -3.94 3.02
N THR A 6 12.86 -4.40 3.34
CA THR A 6 12.16 -3.86 4.49
C THR A 6 12.93 -4.25 5.74
N PRO A 7 13.31 -3.29 6.59
CA PRO A 7 14.01 -3.63 7.82
C PRO A 7 13.18 -4.60 8.68
N ALA A 8 13.86 -5.51 9.34
CA ALA A 8 13.17 -6.56 10.10
C ALA A 8 12.21 -5.98 11.15
N ALA A 9 12.60 -4.90 11.81
CA ALA A 9 11.76 -4.28 12.83
C ALA A 9 10.48 -3.70 12.21
N VAL A 10 10.60 -3.09 11.03
CA VAL A 10 9.45 -2.54 10.32
C VAL A 10 8.56 -3.67 9.85
N LEU A 11 9.15 -4.70 9.26
CA LEU A 11 8.39 -5.85 8.78
C LEU A 11 7.58 -6.48 9.89
N ALA A 12 8.17 -6.66 11.07
CA ALA A 12 7.46 -7.25 12.20
C ALA A 12 6.25 -6.42 12.61
N ARG A 13 6.37 -5.10 12.56
CA ARG A 13 5.25 -4.21 12.88
C ARG A 13 4.15 -4.30 11.83
N LEU A 14 4.54 -4.32 10.56
CA LEU A 14 3.57 -4.35 9.48
C LEU A 14 2.79 -5.66 9.48
N GLN A 15 3.46 -6.75 9.80
CA GLN A 15 2.81 -8.06 9.81
C GLN A 15 1.71 -8.17 10.85
N LYS A 16 1.76 -7.34 11.89
CA LYS A 16 0.75 -7.34 12.94
C LYS A 16 -0.48 -6.51 12.58
N ARG A 17 -0.42 -5.71 11.52
CA ARG A 17 -1.52 -4.84 11.15
C ARG A 17 -2.46 -5.56 10.21
N THR A 18 -3.73 -5.18 10.28
CA THR A 18 -4.71 -5.72 9.34
C THR A 18 -4.46 -5.16 7.95
N THR A 19 -4.95 -5.87 6.95
CA THR A 19 -4.85 -5.40 5.57
C THR A 19 -5.54 -4.06 5.40
N ALA A 20 -6.72 -3.89 6.01
CA ALA A 20 -7.44 -2.61 5.93
C ALA A 20 -6.62 -1.48 6.52
N HIS A 21 -5.95 -1.73 7.64
CA HIS A 21 -5.13 -0.71 8.28
C HIS A 21 -3.96 -0.30 7.38
N LEU A 22 -3.33 -1.29 6.75
CA LEU A 22 -2.23 -1.00 5.82
C LEU A 22 -2.71 -0.17 4.64
N ILE A 23 -3.88 -0.50 4.08
CA ILE A 23 -4.42 0.24 2.96
C ILE A 23 -4.70 1.69 3.36
N ASN A 24 -5.27 1.90 4.54
CA ASN A 24 -5.51 3.26 5.02
C ASN A 24 -4.21 4.05 5.15
N GLN A 25 -3.16 3.40 5.62
CA GLN A 25 -1.87 4.08 5.72
C GLN A 25 -1.29 4.42 4.35
N ILE A 26 -1.48 3.55 3.37
CA ILE A 26 -1.04 3.83 2.01
C ILE A 26 -1.79 5.04 1.46
N ILE A 27 -3.09 5.11 1.71
CA ILE A 27 -3.89 6.26 1.28
C ILE A 27 -3.36 7.54 1.91
N GLU A 28 -3.01 7.49 3.19
CA GLU A 28 -2.46 8.67 3.86
C GLU A 28 -1.13 9.11 3.26
N THR A 29 -0.26 8.16 2.92
CA THR A 29 1.00 8.54 2.26
C THR A 29 0.73 9.18 0.91
N GLY A 30 -0.27 8.68 0.18
CA GLY A 30 -0.64 9.28 -1.11
C GLY A 30 -1.11 10.71 -0.96
N LYS A 31 -1.90 10.98 0.07
CA LYS A 31 -2.36 12.35 0.35
C LYS A 31 -1.19 13.28 0.67
N MET A 32 -0.22 12.79 1.43
CA MET A 32 0.95 13.60 1.76
C MET A 32 1.76 13.93 0.52
N ILE A 33 1.93 12.96 -0.38
CA ILE A 33 2.66 13.18 -1.62
C ILE A 33 1.90 14.21 -2.48
N ASP A 34 0.58 14.07 -2.57
CA ASP A 34 -0.23 14.98 -3.38
C ASP A 34 -0.27 16.38 -2.81
N SER A 35 0.00 16.55 -1.53
CA SER A 35 -0.01 17.88 -0.91
C SER A 35 1.15 18.74 -1.40
N GLY A 36 2.14 18.14 -2.05
CA GLY A 36 3.25 18.90 -2.63
C GLY A 36 4.43 19.09 -1.70
N PHE A 37 4.38 18.52 -0.50
CA PHE A 37 5.49 18.68 0.45
C PHE A 37 5.87 17.35 1.09
N PRO A 38 6.12 16.31 0.27
CA PRO A 38 6.48 15.02 0.84
C PRO A 38 7.93 15.03 1.32
N ASP A 39 8.14 14.45 2.50
CA ASP A 39 9.49 14.12 2.92
C ASP A 39 9.98 12.92 2.13
N SER A 40 11.28 12.81 1.96
CA SER A 40 11.83 11.66 1.26
C SER A 40 11.47 10.34 1.94
N ASP A 41 11.27 10.36 3.26
CA ASP A 41 10.91 9.17 4.01
C ASP A 41 9.52 8.64 3.64
N ILE A 42 8.63 9.51 3.18
CA ILE A 42 7.28 9.11 2.81
C ILE A 42 7.30 8.09 1.67
N TYR A 43 8.18 8.29 0.69
CA TYR A 43 8.27 7.34 -0.42
C TYR A 43 8.79 5.98 0.07
N GLU A 44 9.71 5.98 1.00
CA GLU A 44 10.23 4.74 1.54
C GLU A 44 9.18 4.01 2.36
N ILE A 45 8.47 4.74 3.21
CA ILE A 45 7.40 4.16 4.03
C ILE A 45 6.31 3.58 3.13
N ARG A 46 5.91 4.32 2.11
CA ARG A 46 4.92 3.84 1.16
C ARG A 46 5.37 2.55 0.50
N GLY A 47 6.65 2.48 0.13
CA GLY A 47 7.21 1.27 -0.47
C GLY A 47 7.10 0.07 0.45
N TRP A 48 7.41 0.25 1.74
CA TRP A 48 7.31 -0.82 2.71
C TRP A 48 5.87 -1.32 2.85
N LEU A 49 4.92 -0.40 2.89
CA LEU A 49 3.50 -0.74 3.01
C LEU A 49 3.02 -1.52 1.79
N LEU A 50 3.38 -1.06 0.60
CA LEU A 50 3.00 -1.74 -0.64
C LEU A 50 3.65 -3.11 -0.73
N ASP A 51 4.90 -3.24 -0.32
CA ASP A 51 5.58 -4.53 -0.31
C ASP A 51 4.87 -5.53 0.60
N GLU A 52 4.37 -5.06 1.74
CA GLU A 52 3.66 -5.96 2.64
C GLU A 52 2.35 -6.43 2.03
N LEU A 53 1.62 -5.55 1.34
CA LEU A 53 0.41 -5.97 0.65
C LEU A 53 0.73 -6.98 -0.45
N ALA A 54 1.80 -6.74 -1.19
CA ALA A 54 2.19 -7.67 -2.25
C ALA A 54 2.55 -9.04 -1.70
N ARG A 55 3.16 -9.08 -0.51
CA ARG A 55 3.48 -10.37 0.13
C ARG A 55 2.22 -11.09 0.56
N ARG A 56 1.20 -10.37 1.02
CA ARG A 56 -0.01 -10.99 1.52
C ARG A 56 -0.87 -11.58 0.41
N ASN A 57 -0.95 -10.89 -0.72
CA ASN A 57 -1.76 -11.36 -1.84
C ASN A 57 -1.17 -10.83 -3.14
N PRO A 58 -0.18 -11.54 -3.71
CA PRO A 58 0.46 -11.08 -4.94
C PRO A 58 -0.51 -10.93 -6.10
N GLU A 59 -1.52 -11.80 -6.18
CA GLU A 59 -2.49 -11.74 -7.28
C GLU A 59 -3.32 -10.48 -7.21
N ALA A 60 -3.79 -10.13 -6.02
CA ALA A 60 -4.56 -8.90 -5.84
C ALA A 60 -3.71 -7.68 -6.14
N TYR A 61 -2.47 -7.70 -5.72
CA TYR A 61 -1.55 -6.59 -5.96
C TYR A 61 -1.32 -6.39 -7.46
N ASP A 62 -1.05 -7.48 -8.19
CA ASP A 62 -0.84 -7.40 -9.61
C ASP A 62 -2.10 -6.94 -10.34
N ALA A 63 -3.27 -7.44 -9.92
CA ALA A 63 -4.53 -7.02 -10.52
C ALA A 63 -4.77 -5.52 -10.33
N TRP A 64 -4.44 -5.02 -9.14
CA TRP A 64 -4.57 -3.59 -8.86
C TRP A 64 -3.64 -2.76 -9.76
N LEU A 65 -2.40 -3.19 -9.89
CA LEU A 65 -1.43 -2.48 -10.74
C LEU A 65 -1.87 -2.44 -12.20
N GLU A 66 -2.55 -3.49 -12.64
CA GLU A 66 -2.98 -3.60 -14.04
C GLU A 66 -4.35 -3.01 -14.30
N SER A 67 -5.04 -2.56 -13.24
CA SER A 67 -6.41 -2.10 -13.37
C SER A 67 -6.53 -0.77 -14.11
N ALA A 68 -5.48 0.02 -14.10
CA ALA A 68 -5.47 1.32 -14.75
C ALA A 68 -4.04 1.78 -14.95
N GLU A 69 -3.87 2.79 -15.78
CA GLU A 69 -2.54 3.37 -15.99
C GLU A 69 -2.02 3.99 -14.71
N TRP A 70 -2.95 4.59 -13.94
CA TRP A 70 -2.62 5.21 -12.65
C TRP A 70 -3.57 4.65 -11.60
N PRO A 71 -3.26 3.46 -11.04
CA PRO A 71 -4.17 2.86 -10.05
C PRO A 71 -4.36 3.75 -8.85
N GLU A 72 -5.59 3.77 -8.34
CA GLU A 72 -5.91 4.58 -7.18
C GLU A 72 -5.72 3.78 -5.91
N ASP A 73 -5.22 4.44 -4.87
CA ASP A 73 -5.00 3.77 -3.59
C ASP A 73 -6.29 3.26 -2.99
N THR A 74 -7.38 3.99 -3.17
CA THR A 74 -8.67 3.58 -2.61
C THR A 74 -9.19 2.29 -3.21
N ASP A 75 -8.80 1.97 -4.44
CA ASP A 75 -9.20 0.72 -5.08
C ASP A 75 -8.59 -0.50 -4.41
N LEU A 76 -7.54 -0.32 -3.62
CA LEU A 76 -6.93 -1.43 -2.90
C LEU A 76 -7.93 -2.15 -2.01
N PHE A 77 -8.92 -1.44 -1.46
CA PHE A 77 -9.94 -2.08 -0.65
C PHE A 77 -10.71 -3.14 -1.47
N ALA A 78 -11.08 -2.79 -2.70
CA ALA A 78 -11.82 -3.73 -3.54
C ALA A 78 -10.96 -4.92 -3.92
N PHE A 79 -9.71 -4.69 -4.29
CA PHE A 79 -8.86 -5.78 -4.76
C PHE A 79 -8.40 -6.70 -3.64
N PHE A 80 -8.15 -6.17 -2.45
CA PHE A 80 -7.62 -6.97 -1.36
C PHE A 80 -8.69 -7.51 -0.43
N LEU A 81 -9.78 -6.80 -0.24
CA LEU A 81 -10.82 -7.20 0.68
C LEU A 81 -12.09 -7.65 -0.02
N GLY A 82 -12.18 -7.43 -1.33
CA GLY A 82 -13.34 -7.86 -2.10
C GLY A 82 -14.60 -7.11 -1.75
N GLU A 83 -14.48 -5.90 -1.22
CA GLU A 83 -15.61 -5.11 -0.80
C GLU A 83 -15.69 -3.82 -1.58
N ASP A 84 -16.91 -3.37 -1.84
CA ASP A 84 -17.08 -2.03 -2.34
C ASP A 84 -16.64 -1.06 -1.27
N VAL A 85 -15.96 -0.02 -1.71
CA VAL A 85 -15.49 0.98 -0.75
C VAL A 85 -16.70 1.69 -0.19
N PRO A 86 -16.89 1.65 1.11
CA PRO A 86 -18.04 2.33 1.71
C PRO A 86 -17.73 3.82 1.81
N PHE A 87 -18.60 4.60 1.28
CA PHE A 87 -18.51 6.04 1.42
C PHE A 87 -19.76 6.60 1.98
#